data_ae294ea97967948a3ddede2470850e52
#
_entry.id   ae294ea97967948a3ddede2470850e52
#
_cell.length_a   1.000
_cell.length_b   1.000
_cell.length_c   1.000
_cell.angle_alpha   90.00
_cell.angle_beta   90.00
_cell.angle_gamma   90.00
#
_symmetry.space_group_name_H-M   'P 1'
#
loop_
_entity.id
_entity.type
_entity.pdbx_description
1 polymer ?
#
loop_
_entity_poly.entity_id
_entity_poly.type
_entity_poly.pdbx_seq_one_letter_code
_entity_poly.pdbx_strand_id
1 'polypeptide(L)'
;ASYWGFTITDGALRMLVLLHFHKLGYSPVQIAFLFLLYEFCGILTNLFGGWIGSRVGLKATLFAGLSIQAVSLVMLSFLNPEWAVALSVGYVMASQALSGIAKDLTKMSSKSAVKLLVPAEDDASKSERLLFKLVATLTGSKNALKGVGFFLGAVLLSWLGFSPALWSMAGGLLVILLVCLIYLKGDIGKSKAVSYTHLRAHETSI
;
A
#
# COMPACT_ATOMS: atom_id res chain seq x y z
N ALA A 1 -7.08 -9.20 -5.03
CA ALA A 1 -7.42 -8.10 -5.96
C ALA A 1 -6.92 -6.75 -5.42
N SER A 2 -7.27 -6.31 -4.18
CA SER A 2 -6.90 -5.01 -3.59
C SER A 2 -5.40 -4.72 -3.56
N TYR A 3 -4.59 -5.69 -3.13
CA TYR A 3 -3.14 -5.56 -3.11
C TYR A 3 -2.54 -5.36 -4.51
N TRP A 4 -3.06 -6.05 -5.50
CA TRP A 4 -2.60 -5.93 -6.88
C TRP A 4 -2.99 -4.58 -7.49
N GLY A 5 -4.23 -4.15 -7.29
CA GLY A 5 -4.67 -2.83 -7.72
C GLY A 5 -3.87 -1.70 -7.07
N PHE A 6 -3.59 -1.81 -5.76
CA PHE A 6 -2.70 -0.90 -5.06
C PHE A 6 -1.29 -0.90 -5.68
N THR A 7 -0.73 -2.07 -5.96
CA THR A 7 0.63 -2.18 -6.51
C THR A 7 0.77 -1.54 -7.89
N ILE A 8 -0.26 -1.68 -8.74
CA ILE A 8 -0.30 -1.04 -10.05
C ILE A 8 -0.34 0.47 -9.90
N THR A 9 -1.21 1.01 -9.04
CA THR A 9 -1.33 2.46 -8.82
C THR A 9 -0.10 3.06 -8.14
N ASP A 10 0.55 2.34 -7.22
CA ASP A 10 1.84 2.77 -6.63
C ASP A 10 2.95 2.86 -7.68
N GLY A 11 3.04 1.87 -8.56
CA GLY A 11 3.96 1.89 -9.71
C GLY A 11 3.67 3.05 -10.66
N ALA A 12 2.39 3.22 -11.03
CA ALA A 12 1.96 4.28 -11.93
C ALA A 12 2.25 5.68 -11.36
N LEU A 13 1.97 5.90 -10.08
CA LEU A 13 2.27 7.15 -9.39
C LEU A 13 3.76 7.49 -9.45
N ARG A 14 4.63 6.51 -9.16
CA ARG A 14 6.08 6.73 -9.19
C ARG A 14 6.57 7.16 -10.56
N MET A 15 6.12 6.48 -11.62
CA MET A 15 6.52 6.81 -12.98
C MET A 15 5.95 8.15 -13.42
N LEU A 16 4.69 8.43 -13.07
CA LEU A 16 4.03 9.70 -13.38
C LEU A 16 4.77 10.89 -12.74
N VAL A 17 5.10 10.81 -11.46
CA VAL A 17 5.88 11.84 -10.75
C VAL A 17 7.27 11.99 -11.37
N LEU A 18 7.98 10.90 -11.60
CA LEU A 18 9.32 10.92 -12.19
C LEU A 18 9.32 11.62 -13.54
N LEU A 19 8.43 11.21 -14.45
CA LEU A 19 8.37 11.77 -15.81
C LEU A 19 7.88 13.20 -15.81
N HIS A 20 6.91 13.55 -14.96
CA HIS A 20 6.39 14.92 -14.87
C HIS A 20 7.49 15.89 -14.42
N PHE A 21 8.19 15.59 -13.32
CA PHE A 21 9.25 16.45 -12.81
C PHE A 21 10.49 16.47 -13.70
N HIS A 22 10.78 15.36 -14.40
CA HIS A 22 11.82 15.33 -15.42
C HIS A 22 11.50 16.29 -16.59
N LYS A 23 10.25 16.31 -17.05
CA LYS A 23 9.80 17.27 -18.08
C LYS A 23 9.89 18.72 -17.62
N LEU A 24 9.76 18.98 -16.32
CA LEU A 24 9.94 20.31 -15.73
C LEU A 24 11.42 20.70 -15.53
N GLY A 25 12.36 19.85 -15.97
CA GLY A 25 13.81 20.14 -15.91
C GLY A 25 14.51 19.75 -14.60
N TYR A 26 13.85 19.00 -13.71
CA TYR A 26 14.47 18.49 -12.50
C TYR A 26 15.53 17.44 -12.82
N SER A 27 16.69 17.56 -12.19
CA SER A 27 17.76 16.56 -12.29
C SER A 27 17.34 15.22 -11.64
N PRO A 28 17.96 14.08 -12.03
CA PRO A 28 17.67 12.79 -11.39
C PRO A 28 17.84 12.79 -9.88
N VAL A 29 18.82 13.53 -9.36
CA VAL A 29 19.06 13.65 -7.93
C VAL A 29 17.93 14.41 -7.22
N GLN A 30 17.47 15.51 -7.80
CA GLN A 30 16.32 16.26 -7.28
C GLN A 30 15.04 15.42 -7.27
N ILE A 31 14.80 14.64 -8.32
CA ILE A 31 13.66 13.70 -8.38
C ILE A 31 13.79 12.62 -7.30
N ALA A 32 14.99 12.10 -7.06
CA ALA A 32 15.21 11.13 -5.97
C ALA A 32 14.85 11.72 -4.60
N PHE A 33 15.14 12.99 -4.35
CA PHE A 33 14.74 13.67 -3.12
C PHE A 33 13.23 13.74 -2.92
N LEU A 34 12.43 13.86 -4.00
CA LEU A 34 10.97 13.85 -3.91
C LEU A 34 10.43 12.54 -3.30
N PHE A 35 11.16 11.44 -3.44
CA PHE A 35 10.79 10.14 -2.89
C PHE A 35 11.40 9.83 -1.52
N LEU A 36 12.24 10.71 -0.98
CA LEU A 36 12.94 10.47 0.29
C LEU A 36 11.97 10.21 1.44
N LEU A 37 10.96 11.08 1.60
CA LEU A 37 9.94 10.91 2.65
C LEU A 37 9.04 9.70 2.40
N TYR A 38 8.80 9.33 1.15
CA TYR A 38 8.07 8.10 0.82
C TYR A 38 8.75 6.86 1.40
N GLU A 39 10.05 6.71 1.19
CA GLU A 39 10.79 5.54 1.70
C GLU A 39 10.96 5.65 3.22
N PHE A 40 11.27 6.82 3.75
CA PHE A 40 11.44 7.04 5.20
C PHE A 40 10.16 6.71 5.97
N CYS A 41 9.02 7.29 5.58
CA CYS A 41 7.73 6.99 6.20
C CYS A 41 7.31 5.53 6.01
N GLY A 42 7.66 4.93 4.88
CA GLY A 42 7.47 3.51 4.63
C GLY A 42 8.27 2.64 5.62
N ILE A 43 9.53 2.96 5.88
CA ILE A 43 10.36 2.25 6.87
C ILE A 43 9.72 2.34 8.27
N LEU A 44 9.34 3.54 8.70
CA LEU A 44 8.67 3.75 10.00
C LEU A 44 7.37 2.95 10.08
N THR A 45 6.53 3.02 9.05
CA THR A 45 5.26 2.29 9.00
C THR A 45 5.48 0.78 9.02
N ASN A 46 6.50 0.28 8.34
CA ASN A 46 6.83 -1.15 8.34
C ASN A 46 7.32 -1.62 9.72
N LEU A 47 8.04 -0.77 10.46
CA LEU A 47 8.50 -1.05 11.81
C LEU A 47 7.32 -1.17 12.80
N PHE A 48 6.39 -0.22 12.76
CA PHE A 48 5.24 -0.18 13.67
C PHE A 48 4.00 -0.93 13.15
N GLY A 49 3.98 -1.31 11.91
CA GLY A 49 2.78 -1.82 11.25
C GLY A 49 2.31 -3.16 11.81
N GLY A 50 3.20 -4.02 12.32
CA GLY A 50 2.81 -5.25 13.03
C GLY A 50 1.99 -4.94 14.28
N TRP A 51 2.41 -3.95 15.06
CA TRP A 51 1.70 -3.47 16.22
C TRP A 51 0.35 -2.81 15.84
N ILE A 52 0.32 -1.98 14.80
CA ILE A 52 -0.91 -1.38 14.28
C ILE A 52 -1.88 -2.47 13.83
N GLY A 53 -1.42 -3.42 13.02
CA GLY A 53 -2.25 -4.50 12.48
C GLY A 53 -2.84 -5.42 13.56
N SER A 54 -2.12 -5.66 14.66
CA SER A 54 -2.61 -6.46 15.79
C SER A 54 -3.68 -5.75 16.60
N ARG A 55 -3.61 -4.41 16.72
CA ARG A 55 -4.57 -3.61 17.48
C ARG A 55 -5.81 -3.21 16.69
N VAL A 56 -5.60 -2.76 15.46
CA VAL A 56 -6.67 -2.19 14.61
C VAL A 56 -7.36 -3.29 13.79
N GLY A 57 -6.66 -4.38 13.51
CA GLY A 57 -7.14 -5.46 12.67
C GLY A 57 -6.72 -5.31 11.20
N LEU A 58 -6.57 -6.44 10.50
CA LEU A 58 -6.02 -6.47 9.14
C LEU A 58 -6.93 -5.80 8.11
N LYS A 59 -8.25 -5.93 8.27
CA LYS A 59 -9.24 -5.32 7.38
C LYS A 59 -9.17 -3.80 7.45
N ALA A 60 -9.20 -3.24 8.66
CA ALA A 60 -9.15 -1.80 8.86
C ALA A 60 -7.81 -1.22 8.38
N THR A 61 -6.69 -1.92 8.61
CA THR A 61 -5.36 -1.52 8.13
C THR A 61 -5.28 -1.52 6.60
N LEU A 62 -5.93 -2.50 5.93
CA LEU A 62 -6.01 -2.54 4.47
C LEU A 62 -6.82 -1.35 3.92
N PHE A 63 -7.97 -1.08 4.53
CA PHE A 63 -8.82 0.04 4.11
C PHE A 63 -8.14 1.38 4.37
N ALA A 64 -7.47 1.54 5.50
CA ALA A 64 -6.66 2.73 5.78
C ALA A 64 -5.58 2.92 4.71
N GLY A 65 -4.85 1.86 4.32
CA GLY A 65 -3.85 1.94 3.27
C GLY A 65 -4.42 2.38 1.92
N LEU A 66 -5.54 1.79 1.48
CA LEU A 66 -6.21 2.18 0.22
C LEU A 66 -6.72 3.62 0.27
N SER A 67 -7.33 4.03 1.39
CA SER A 67 -7.85 5.39 1.56
C SER A 67 -6.74 6.43 1.58
N ILE A 68 -5.66 6.19 2.33
CA ILE A 68 -4.50 7.10 2.39
C ILE A 68 -3.87 7.24 1.00
N GLN A 69 -3.78 6.16 0.22
CA GLN A 69 -3.27 6.24 -1.15
C GLN A 69 -4.18 7.10 -2.04
N ALA A 70 -5.50 6.93 -1.96
CA ALA A 70 -6.44 7.75 -2.71
C ALA A 70 -6.32 9.24 -2.33
N VAL A 71 -6.21 9.54 -1.03
CA VAL A 71 -5.97 10.90 -0.53
C VAL A 71 -4.65 11.47 -1.05
N SER A 72 -3.58 10.68 -1.04
CA SER A 72 -2.27 11.10 -1.59
C SER A 72 -2.36 11.46 -3.06
N LEU A 73 -3.07 10.66 -3.88
CA LEU A 73 -3.26 10.94 -5.31
C LEU A 73 -4.07 12.22 -5.54
N VAL A 74 -5.17 12.38 -4.81
CA VAL A 74 -6.00 13.57 -4.87
C VAL A 74 -5.22 14.81 -4.41
N MET A 75 -4.50 14.71 -3.28
CA MET A 75 -3.64 15.78 -2.80
C MET A 75 -2.64 16.20 -3.89
N LEU A 76 -1.94 15.25 -4.50
CA LEU A 76 -0.95 15.55 -5.53
C LEU A 76 -1.57 16.18 -6.79
N SER A 77 -2.84 15.90 -7.10
CA SER A 77 -3.54 16.49 -8.24
C SER A 77 -3.77 18.00 -8.13
N PHE A 78 -3.72 18.54 -6.90
CA PHE A 78 -3.86 19.98 -6.63
C PHE A 78 -2.52 20.74 -6.67
N LEU A 79 -1.43 20.09 -7.10
CA LEU A 79 -0.15 20.77 -7.28
C LEU A 79 -0.31 21.92 -8.27
N ASN A 80 -0.04 23.15 -7.82
CA ASN A 80 -0.12 24.34 -8.65
C ASN A 80 1.27 24.68 -9.22
N PRO A 81 1.40 24.79 -10.55
CA PRO A 81 2.67 25.17 -11.19
C PRO A 81 3.19 26.56 -10.82
N GLU A 82 2.32 27.45 -10.35
CA GLU A 82 2.68 28.81 -9.95
C GLU A 82 3.32 28.92 -8.55
N TRP A 83 3.33 27.83 -7.79
CA TRP A 83 3.95 27.85 -6.47
C TRP A 83 5.46 27.95 -6.54
N ALA A 84 6.03 28.59 -5.52
CA ALA A 84 7.48 28.58 -5.33
C ALA A 84 8.02 27.13 -5.31
N VAL A 85 9.19 26.92 -5.91
CA VAL A 85 9.80 25.59 -6.05
C VAL A 85 9.90 24.86 -4.70
N ALA A 86 10.31 25.56 -3.65
CA ALA A 86 10.45 24.97 -2.30
C ALA A 86 9.09 24.47 -1.76
N LEU A 87 8.01 25.23 -1.99
CA LEU A 87 6.66 24.83 -1.58
C LEU A 87 6.17 23.61 -2.38
N SER A 88 6.36 23.63 -3.69
CA SER A 88 6.02 22.52 -4.58
C SER A 88 6.75 21.24 -4.19
N VAL A 89 8.05 21.30 -3.94
CA VAL A 89 8.86 20.17 -3.49
C VAL A 89 8.35 19.64 -2.16
N GLY A 90 8.15 20.50 -1.15
CA GLY A 90 7.63 20.10 0.16
C GLY A 90 6.25 19.45 0.07
N TYR A 91 5.37 19.99 -0.76
CA TYR A 91 4.02 19.46 -0.99
C TYR A 91 4.05 18.06 -1.64
N VAL A 92 4.88 17.88 -2.66
CA VAL A 92 5.07 16.57 -3.32
C VAL A 92 5.67 15.58 -2.34
N MET A 93 6.68 15.96 -1.56
CA MET A 93 7.29 15.10 -0.55
C MET A 93 6.27 14.68 0.53
N ALA A 94 5.40 15.58 0.99
CA ALA A 94 4.33 15.27 1.94
C ALA A 94 3.31 14.27 1.35
N SER A 95 2.88 14.50 0.10
CA SER A 95 2.00 13.56 -0.61
C SER A 95 2.66 12.19 -0.79
N GLN A 96 3.95 12.16 -1.16
CA GLN A 96 4.70 10.91 -1.29
C GLN A 96 4.89 10.20 0.07
N ALA A 97 5.04 10.93 1.18
CA ALA A 97 5.07 10.35 2.52
C ALA A 97 3.79 9.56 2.84
N LEU A 98 2.62 10.14 2.54
CA LEU A 98 1.33 9.44 2.69
C LEU A 98 1.27 8.17 1.84
N SER A 99 1.73 8.23 0.59
CA SER A 99 1.80 7.07 -0.29
C SER A 99 2.75 5.98 0.26
N GLY A 100 3.87 6.35 0.88
CA GLY A 100 4.79 5.44 1.56
C GLY A 100 4.12 4.70 2.72
N ILE A 101 3.40 5.42 3.57
CA ILE A 101 2.59 4.85 4.66
C ILE A 101 1.55 3.87 4.09
N ALA A 102 0.78 4.31 3.10
CA ALA A 102 -0.26 3.51 2.44
C ALA A 102 0.30 2.19 1.89
N LYS A 103 1.47 2.25 1.25
CA LYS A 103 2.18 1.08 0.69
C LYS A 103 2.44 0.03 1.76
N ASP A 104 3.03 0.42 2.87
CA ASP A 104 3.46 -0.56 3.88
C ASP A 104 2.28 -1.09 4.71
N LEU A 105 1.25 -0.27 5.00
CA LEU A 105 0.00 -0.73 5.59
C LEU A 105 -0.69 -1.79 4.71
N THR A 106 -0.84 -1.52 3.41
CA THR A 106 -1.47 -2.45 2.45
C THR A 106 -0.67 -3.74 2.29
N LYS A 107 0.66 -3.64 2.19
CA LYS A 107 1.58 -4.78 2.09
C LYS A 107 1.48 -5.69 3.31
N MET A 108 1.51 -5.12 4.50
CA MET A 108 1.45 -5.87 5.75
C MET A 108 0.11 -6.57 5.94
N SER A 109 -0.99 -5.84 5.77
CA SER A 109 -2.34 -6.39 5.87
C SER A 109 -2.55 -7.55 4.90
N SER A 110 -2.09 -7.40 3.65
CA SER A 110 -2.23 -8.43 2.62
C SER A 110 -1.41 -9.68 2.93
N LYS A 111 -0.16 -9.52 3.38
CA LYS A 111 0.69 -10.66 3.76
C LYS A 111 0.17 -11.41 5.00
N SER A 112 -0.31 -10.65 5.99
CA SER A 112 -0.89 -11.25 7.19
C SER A 112 -2.22 -11.95 6.91
N ALA A 113 -3.05 -11.40 6.00
CA ALA A 113 -4.28 -12.05 5.58
C ALA A 113 -4.02 -13.41 4.89
N VAL A 114 -2.96 -13.52 4.08
CA VAL A 114 -2.57 -14.79 3.44
C VAL A 114 -2.23 -15.85 4.49
N LYS A 115 -1.54 -15.48 5.57
CA LYS A 115 -1.22 -16.42 6.67
C LYS A 115 -2.47 -16.97 7.37
N LEU A 116 -3.54 -16.17 7.45
CA LEU A 116 -4.80 -16.59 8.07
C LEU A 116 -5.65 -17.48 7.15
N LEU A 117 -5.38 -17.47 5.84
CA LEU A 117 -6.11 -18.28 4.84
C LEU A 117 -5.54 -19.70 4.71
N VAL A 118 -4.35 -19.95 5.26
CA VAL A 118 -3.78 -21.30 5.28
C VAL A 118 -4.43 -22.10 6.41
N PRO A 119 -5.16 -23.20 6.10
CA PRO A 119 -5.74 -24.05 7.12
C PRO A 119 -4.65 -24.64 8.03
N ALA A 120 -4.96 -24.79 9.31
CA ALA A 120 -4.15 -25.64 10.19
C ALA A 120 -4.50 -27.10 9.83
N GLU A 121 -3.77 -27.69 8.90
CA GLU A 121 -3.87 -29.10 8.58
C GLU A 121 -3.03 -29.91 9.59
N ASP A 122 -3.40 -31.17 9.82
CA ASP A 122 -2.64 -32.11 10.68
C ASP A 122 -1.23 -32.39 10.12
N ASP A 123 -1.01 -32.12 8.83
CA ASP A 123 0.29 -32.20 8.17
C ASP A 123 0.92 -30.79 8.05
N ALA A 124 1.77 -30.46 9.03
CA ALA A 124 2.50 -29.18 9.09
C ALA A 124 3.29 -28.89 7.80
N SER A 125 3.82 -29.92 7.13
CA SER A 125 4.62 -29.78 5.91
C SER A 125 3.78 -29.29 4.72
N LYS A 126 2.51 -29.67 4.63
CA LYS A 126 1.60 -29.19 3.57
C LYS A 126 1.19 -27.75 3.81
N SER A 127 0.88 -27.39 5.05
CA SER A 127 0.55 -26.02 5.44
C SER A 127 1.72 -25.05 5.14
N GLU A 128 2.95 -25.45 5.47
CA GLU A 128 4.15 -24.65 5.17
C GLU A 128 4.39 -24.48 3.66
N ARG A 129 4.26 -25.55 2.88
CA ARG A 129 4.38 -25.48 1.40
C ARG A 129 3.34 -24.57 0.78
N LEU A 130 2.07 -24.65 1.24
CA LEU A 130 1.00 -23.80 0.76
C LEU A 130 1.27 -22.34 1.12
N LEU A 131 1.68 -22.06 2.35
CA LEU A 131 2.04 -20.73 2.81
C LEU A 131 3.19 -20.14 1.96
N PHE A 132 4.25 -20.92 1.76
CA PHE A 132 5.38 -20.52 0.94
C PHE A 132 4.96 -20.20 -0.48
N LYS A 133 4.15 -21.06 -1.12
CA LYS A 133 3.62 -20.85 -2.47
C LYS A 133 2.79 -19.57 -2.56
N LEU A 134 1.89 -19.33 -1.62
CA LEU A 134 1.03 -18.14 -1.61
C LEU A 134 1.85 -16.85 -1.41
N VAL A 135 2.81 -16.86 -0.49
CA VAL A 135 3.68 -15.70 -0.24
C VAL A 135 4.61 -15.44 -1.44
N ALA A 136 5.16 -16.50 -2.04
CA ALA A 136 6.00 -16.39 -3.24
C ALA A 136 5.21 -15.83 -4.43
N THR A 137 3.99 -16.33 -4.66
CA THR A 137 3.09 -15.81 -5.71
C THR A 137 2.74 -14.34 -5.47
N LEU A 138 2.42 -13.97 -4.22
CA LEU A 138 2.10 -12.58 -3.87
C LEU A 138 3.30 -11.65 -4.09
N THR A 139 4.51 -12.12 -3.77
CA THR A 139 5.73 -11.33 -3.90
C THR A 139 6.20 -11.26 -5.35
N GLY A 140 6.14 -12.36 -6.10
CA GLY A 140 6.51 -12.41 -7.51
C GLY A 140 5.56 -11.59 -8.38
N SER A 141 4.25 -11.75 -8.20
CA SER A 141 3.25 -10.97 -8.93
C SER A 141 3.35 -9.48 -8.66
N LYS A 142 3.75 -9.06 -7.45
CA LYS A 142 3.98 -7.66 -7.11
C LYS A 142 4.99 -7.00 -8.05
N ASN A 143 6.12 -7.65 -8.34
CA ASN A 143 7.17 -7.05 -9.16
C ASN A 143 6.72 -6.90 -10.62
N ALA A 144 6.03 -7.92 -11.16
CA ALA A 144 5.44 -7.85 -12.49
C ALA A 144 4.39 -6.74 -12.59
N LEU A 145 3.47 -6.65 -11.63
CA LEU A 145 2.41 -5.65 -11.62
C LEU A 145 2.95 -4.23 -11.39
N LYS A 146 4.06 -4.08 -10.66
CA LYS A 146 4.73 -2.80 -10.53
C LYS A 146 5.31 -2.32 -11.88
N GLY A 147 5.87 -3.23 -12.68
CA GLY A 147 6.29 -2.93 -14.06
C GLY A 147 5.12 -2.50 -14.95
N VAL A 148 3.97 -3.21 -14.88
CA VAL A 148 2.73 -2.79 -15.56
C VAL A 148 2.29 -1.41 -15.08
N GLY A 149 2.38 -1.14 -13.77
CA GLY A 149 2.08 0.17 -13.20
C GLY A 149 2.97 1.27 -13.78
N PHE A 150 4.28 1.05 -13.90
CA PHE A 150 5.18 2.02 -14.51
C PHE A 150 4.77 2.37 -15.94
N PHE A 151 4.46 1.37 -16.76
CA PHE A 151 3.97 1.58 -18.11
C PHE A 151 2.65 2.37 -18.11
N LEU A 152 1.71 1.98 -17.27
CA LEU A 152 0.41 2.65 -17.12
C LEU A 152 0.58 4.13 -16.72
N GLY A 153 1.46 4.43 -15.77
CA GLY A 153 1.75 5.80 -15.34
C GLY A 153 2.28 6.67 -16.48
N ALA A 154 3.17 6.13 -17.31
CA ALA A 154 3.69 6.83 -18.48
C ALA A 154 2.59 7.08 -19.52
N VAL A 155 1.75 6.09 -19.82
CA VAL A 155 0.62 6.22 -20.76
C VAL A 155 -0.40 7.24 -20.25
N LEU A 156 -0.82 7.15 -19.00
CA LEU A 156 -1.77 8.09 -18.40
C LEU A 156 -1.24 9.53 -18.44
N LEU A 157 0.04 9.73 -18.11
CA LEU A 157 0.66 11.06 -18.19
C LEU A 157 0.68 11.60 -19.62
N SER A 158 0.96 10.74 -20.61
CA SER A 158 1.04 11.20 -22.01
C SER A 158 -0.31 11.51 -22.63
N TRP A 159 -1.37 10.79 -22.26
CA TRP A 159 -2.70 10.95 -22.84
C TRP A 159 -3.58 11.94 -22.08
N LEU A 160 -3.56 11.89 -20.76
CA LEU A 160 -4.45 12.68 -19.91
C LEU A 160 -3.76 13.91 -19.31
N GLY A 161 -2.43 13.89 -19.19
CA GLY A 161 -1.69 14.88 -18.41
C GLY A 161 -1.63 14.53 -16.93
N PHE A 162 -1.02 15.43 -16.11
CA PHE A 162 -0.67 15.13 -14.72
C PHE A 162 -1.90 14.98 -13.81
N SER A 163 -2.72 16.05 -13.68
CA SER A 163 -3.85 16.03 -12.74
C SER A 163 -4.95 15.04 -13.12
N PRO A 164 -5.43 14.95 -14.40
CA PRO A 164 -6.45 13.97 -14.74
C PRO A 164 -5.98 12.52 -14.61
N ALA A 165 -4.69 12.24 -14.84
CA ALA A 165 -4.11 10.92 -14.60
C ALA A 165 -4.21 10.53 -13.11
N LEU A 166 -3.90 11.45 -12.20
CA LEU A 166 -4.02 11.24 -10.76
C LEU A 166 -5.48 11.00 -10.33
N TRP A 167 -6.43 11.76 -10.87
CA TRP A 167 -7.85 11.57 -10.62
C TRP A 167 -8.35 10.21 -11.12
N SER A 168 -7.92 9.78 -12.30
CA SER A 168 -8.30 8.45 -12.84
C SER A 168 -7.77 7.31 -11.95
N MET A 169 -6.54 7.44 -11.45
CA MET A 169 -5.94 6.47 -10.54
C MET A 169 -6.65 6.47 -9.17
N ALA A 170 -6.97 7.65 -8.63
CA ALA A 170 -7.72 7.76 -7.38
C ALA A 170 -9.12 7.15 -7.51
N GLY A 171 -9.83 7.41 -8.61
CA GLY A 171 -11.11 6.81 -8.93
C GLY A 171 -11.04 5.27 -9.00
N GLY A 172 -10.04 4.74 -9.68
CA GLY A 172 -9.80 3.30 -9.74
C GLY A 172 -9.57 2.66 -8.37
N LEU A 173 -8.79 3.32 -7.49
CA LEU A 173 -8.59 2.85 -6.12
C LEU A 173 -9.87 2.95 -5.28
N LEU A 174 -10.68 3.99 -5.44
CA LEU A 174 -11.96 4.11 -4.74
C LEU A 174 -12.92 3.01 -5.15
N VAL A 175 -12.98 2.65 -6.44
CA VAL A 175 -13.76 1.49 -6.90
C VAL A 175 -13.28 0.20 -6.22
N ILE A 176 -11.97 -0.03 -6.18
CA ILE A 176 -11.40 -1.19 -5.49
C ILE A 176 -11.76 -1.18 -3.99
N LEU A 177 -11.68 -0.02 -3.35
CA LEU A 177 -12.03 0.14 -1.93
C LEU A 177 -13.52 -0.19 -1.70
N LEU A 178 -14.42 0.32 -2.53
CA LEU A 178 -15.86 0.04 -2.45
C LEU A 178 -16.16 -1.45 -2.65
N VAL A 179 -15.54 -2.08 -3.65
CA VAL A 179 -15.66 -3.53 -3.86
C VAL A 179 -15.17 -4.29 -2.63
N CYS A 180 -14.05 -3.90 -2.04
CA CYS A 180 -13.54 -4.53 -0.83
C CYS A 180 -14.46 -4.33 0.37
N LEU A 181 -15.11 -3.16 0.52
CA LEU A 181 -16.08 -2.89 1.58
C LEU A 181 -17.31 -3.81 1.47
N ILE A 182 -17.77 -4.05 0.25
CA ILE A 182 -18.95 -4.90 -0.01
C ILE A 182 -18.63 -6.39 0.22
N TYR A 183 -17.50 -6.87 -0.28
CA TYR A 183 -17.18 -8.30 -0.27
C TYR A 183 -16.48 -8.79 0.99
N LEU A 184 -15.72 -7.95 1.67
CA LEU A 184 -15.04 -8.31 2.93
C LEU A 184 -16.00 -8.16 4.12
N LYS A 185 -16.97 -9.07 4.24
CA LYS A 185 -17.85 -9.18 5.41
C LYS A 185 -17.11 -9.93 6.51
N GLY A 186 -16.95 -9.32 7.67
CA GLY A 186 -16.37 -9.92 8.87
C GLY A 186 -15.04 -9.31 9.31
N ASP A 187 -14.79 -9.33 10.61
CA ASP A 187 -13.53 -8.88 11.24
C ASP A 187 -12.45 -9.98 11.06
N ILE A 188 -11.72 -9.93 9.96
CA ILE A 188 -10.57 -10.79 9.74
C ILE A 188 -9.43 -10.26 10.63
N GLY A 189 -9.09 -11.01 11.69
CA GLY A 189 -7.89 -10.75 12.50
C GLY A 189 -8.09 -10.31 13.94
N LYS A 190 -9.31 -10.01 14.40
CA LYS A 190 -9.56 -9.61 15.80
C LYS A 190 -9.67 -10.77 16.80
N SER A 191 -9.85 -12.02 16.38
CA SER A 191 -10.34 -13.08 17.26
C SER A 191 -9.27 -13.96 17.94
N LYS A 192 -7.97 -13.76 17.70
CA LYS A 192 -6.93 -14.62 18.30
C LYS A 192 -6.12 -14.00 19.44
N ALA A 193 -6.22 -12.70 19.70
CA ALA A 193 -5.48 -12.08 20.80
C ALA A 193 -6.06 -12.37 22.20
N VAL A 194 -7.32 -12.76 22.27
CA VAL A 194 -8.03 -13.02 23.56
C VAL A 194 -7.87 -14.47 24.04
N SER A 195 -7.56 -15.42 23.14
CA SER A 195 -7.50 -16.85 23.49
C SER A 195 -6.21 -17.27 24.22
N TYR A 196 -5.12 -16.55 24.07
CA TYR A 196 -3.85 -16.92 24.74
C TYR A 196 -3.78 -16.49 26.22
N THR A 197 -4.61 -15.56 26.66
CA THR A 197 -4.66 -15.15 28.08
C THR A 197 -5.39 -16.15 28.96
N HIS A 198 -6.35 -16.91 28.42
CA HIS A 198 -7.09 -17.90 29.19
C HIS A 198 -6.36 -19.24 29.38
N LEU A 199 -5.46 -19.61 28.47
CA LEU A 199 -4.66 -20.86 28.62
C LEU A 199 -3.55 -20.73 29.65
N ARG A 200 -3.02 -19.51 29.87
CA ARG A 200 -1.98 -19.28 30.88
C ARG A 200 -2.50 -19.20 32.32
N ALA A 201 -3.79 -18.98 32.50
CA ALA A 201 -4.42 -18.96 33.84
C ALA A 201 -4.73 -20.34 34.38
N HIS A 202 -4.74 -21.41 33.55
CA HIS A 202 -4.99 -22.79 33.97
C HIS A 202 -3.72 -23.57 34.34
N GLU A 203 -2.54 -23.08 33.95
CA GLU A 203 -1.27 -23.76 34.29
C GLU A 203 -0.63 -23.30 35.63
N THR A 204 -1.19 -22.30 36.29
CA THR A 204 -0.65 -21.80 37.56
C THR A 204 -1.46 -22.18 38.80
N SER A 205 -2.38 -23.17 38.69
CA SER A 205 -3.11 -23.71 39.85
C SER A 205 -3.01 -25.23 39.97
N ILE A 206 -1.76 -25.72 39.97
CA ILE A 206 -1.39 -27.06 40.51
C ILE A 206 -0.20 -26.87 41.44
#